data_352ad54e10f4001f3550d7d765300fd4
#
_entry.id   352ad54e10f4001f3550d7d765300fd4
#
_cell.length_a   1.000
_cell.length_b   1.000
_cell.length_c   1.000
_cell.angle_alpha   90.00
_cell.angle_beta   90.00
_cell.angle_gamma   90.00
#
_symmetry.space_group_name_H-M   'P 1'
#
loop_
_entity.id
_entity.type
_entity.pdbx_description
1 polymer ?
#
loop_
_entity_poly.entity_id
_entity_poly.type
_entity_poly.pdbx_seq_one_letter_code
_entity_poly.pdbx_strand_id
1 'polypeptide(L)'
;MELKGKIINCLGDSITQGAGASDPKEKYVEVLKKISKAKKVNNYGIGGTRIAKKTVPSENAVHDQDYVSRFAEMDDNADVILVFGGTNDYGHGDAKMGTFKSRDPYTFYGALHVLCEGLAKKYVGKSIVFLTPLHRTGEDNIDQNGHVLKEYVNAIKEVATYYSFPVLDLFAVSGMQPAIPEIKETLMPDGLHPSSKGHAILAERIYNFLLAL
;
A
#
# COMPACT_ATOMS: atom_id res chain seq x y z
N MET A 1 -3.39 4.45 19.27
CA MET A 1 -2.74 5.77 19.49
C MET A 1 -3.70 6.93 19.21
N GLU A 2 -3.52 8.11 19.80
CA GLU A 2 -4.26 9.30 19.41
C GLU A 2 -3.74 9.89 18.10
N LEU A 3 -4.63 10.17 17.14
CA LEU A 3 -4.26 10.69 15.81
C LEU A 3 -4.50 12.19 15.64
N LYS A 4 -5.27 12.81 16.54
CA LYS A 4 -5.53 14.24 16.50
C LYS A 4 -4.23 15.04 16.54
N GLY A 5 -4.09 15.95 15.58
CA GLY A 5 -2.90 16.82 15.48
C GLY A 5 -1.64 16.14 14.89
N LYS A 6 -1.69 14.85 14.60
CA LYS A 6 -0.58 14.10 13.99
C LYS A 6 -0.39 14.41 12.50
N ILE A 7 0.81 14.17 12.01
CA ILE A 7 1.14 14.18 10.58
C ILE A 7 1.28 12.74 10.12
N ILE A 8 0.54 12.37 9.08
CA ILE A 8 0.51 11.02 8.50
C ILE A 8 1.05 11.07 7.07
N ASN A 9 2.04 10.26 6.75
CA ASN A 9 2.50 10.03 5.39
C ASN A 9 1.88 8.75 4.83
N CYS A 10 1.28 8.80 3.64
CA CYS A 10 0.70 7.65 2.95
C CYS A 10 1.50 7.37 1.67
N LEU A 11 2.45 6.45 1.71
CA LEU A 11 3.18 5.94 0.54
C LEU A 11 2.34 4.87 -0.14
N GLY A 12 2.08 5.03 -1.45
CA GLY A 12 1.21 4.08 -2.14
C GLY A 12 1.18 4.24 -3.66
N ASP A 13 0.31 3.48 -4.27
CA ASP A 13 0.04 3.42 -5.70
C ASP A 13 -1.24 4.19 -6.10
N SER A 14 -1.95 3.71 -7.14
CA SER A 14 -3.21 4.29 -7.62
C SER A 14 -4.31 4.33 -6.55
N ILE A 15 -4.38 3.35 -5.65
CA ILE A 15 -5.38 3.33 -4.59
C ILE A 15 -5.11 4.47 -3.60
N THR A 16 -3.85 4.70 -3.24
CA THR A 16 -3.46 5.83 -2.39
C THR A 16 -3.63 7.16 -3.11
N GLN A 17 -3.31 7.21 -4.40
CA GLN A 17 -3.57 8.39 -5.24
C GLN A 17 -5.06 8.74 -5.26
N GLY A 18 -5.95 7.72 -5.14
CA GLY A 18 -7.40 7.86 -5.05
C GLY A 18 -8.16 7.43 -6.29
N ALA A 19 -7.58 6.51 -7.09
CA ALA A 19 -8.28 5.92 -8.23
C ALA A 19 -9.57 5.22 -7.78
N GLY A 20 -10.64 5.41 -8.55
CA GLY A 20 -11.98 4.89 -8.25
C GLY A 20 -12.87 5.83 -7.41
N ALA A 21 -12.29 6.81 -6.70
CA ALA A 21 -13.07 7.84 -6.02
C ALA A 21 -13.66 8.84 -7.03
N SER A 22 -14.94 9.15 -6.89
CA SER A 22 -15.66 10.10 -7.79
C SER A 22 -15.36 11.57 -7.49
N ASP A 23 -14.95 11.88 -6.25
CA ASP A 23 -14.51 13.21 -5.81
C ASP A 23 -13.15 13.09 -5.13
N PRO A 24 -12.19 14.02 -5.38
CA PRO A 24 -10.93 14.06 -4.65
C PRO A 24 -11.06 14.05 -3.13
N LYS A 25 -12.14 14.55 -2.56
CA LYS A 25 -12.41 14.56 -1.11
C LYS A 25 -12.84 13.19 -0.57
N GLU A 26 -13.21 12.25 -1.44
CA GLU A 26 -13.67 10.91 -1.10
C GLU A 26 -12.56 9.86 -1.13
N LYS A 27 -11.34 10.25 -1.48
CA LYS A 27 -10.15 9.40 -1.36
C LYS A 27 -9.92 8.99 0.09
N TYR A 28 -9.48 7.77 0.33
CA TYR A 28 -9.30 7.29 1.70
C TYR A 28 -8.37 8.19 2.54
N VAL A 29 -7.36 8.80 1.95
CA VAL A 29 -6.44 9.72 2.63
C VAL A 29 -7.15 10.99 3.13
N GLU A 30 -8.09 11.54 2.36
CA GLU A 30 -8.88 12.73 2.76
C GLU A 30 -9.94 12.34 3.79
N VAL A 31 -10.60 11.19 3.62
CA VAL A 31 -11.55 10.67 4.60
C VAL A 31 -10.81 10.39 5.92
N LEU A 32 -9.65 9.73 5.88
CA LEU A 32 -8.81 9.46 7.05
C LEU A 32 -8.43 10.76 7.77
N LYS A 33 -7.99 11.79 7.04
CA LYS A 33 -7.70 13.12 7.60
C LYS A 33 -8.89 13.68 8.37
N LYS A 34 -10.08 13.61 7.78
CA LYS A 34 -11.33 14.13 8.36
C LYS A 34 -11.70 13.39 9.65
N ILE A 35 -11.75 12.05 9.62
CA ILE A 35 -12.21 11.26 10.78
C ILE A 35 -11.18 11.23 11.91
N SER A 36 -9.89 11.23 11.60
CA SER A 36 -8.79 11.22 12.58
C SER A 36 -8.51 12.58 13.20
N LYS A 37 -8.98 13.68 12.59
CA LYS A 37 -8.60 15.05 12.95
C LYS A 37 -7.08 15.27 12.92
N ALA A 38 -6.38 14.53 12.08
CA ALA A 38 -4.95 14.68 11.87
C ALA A 38 -4.64 16.10 11.37
N LYS A 39 -3.53 16.67 11.79
CA LYS A 39 -3.06 17.99 11.33
C LYS A 39 -2.82 17.98 9.82
N LYS A 40 -2.25 16.88 9.32
CA LYS A 40 -1.92 16.71 7.90
C LYS A 40 -1.91 15.22 7.54
N VAL A 41 -2.44 14.88 6.38
CA VAL A 41 -2.23 13.59 5.75
C VAL A 41 -1.61 13.84 4.38
N ASN A 42 -0.35 13.47 4.22
CA ASN A 42 0.37 13.62 2.96
C ASN A 42 0.09 12.40 2.07
N ASN A 43 -0.36 12.66 0.87
CA ASN A 43 -0.62 11.62 -0.13
C ASN A 43 0.58 11.50 -1.07
N TYR A 44 1.34 10.41 -0.93
CA TYR A 44 2.43 10.02 -1.82
C TYR A 44 2.02 8.86 -2.74
N GLY A 45 0.74 8.75 -3.09
CA GLY A 45 0.21 7.79 -4.06
C GLY A 45 0.56 8.19 -5.49
N ILE A 46 1.14 7.27 -6.25
CA ILE A 46 1.41 7.42 -7.69
C ILE A 46 0.91 6.17 -8.40
N GLY A 47 -0.04 6.34 -9.31
CA GLY A 47 -0.67 5.22 -10.03
C GLY A 47 0.33 4.37 -10.81
N GLY A 48 0.12 3.06 -10.81
CA GLY A 48 0.96 2.10 -11.53
C GLY A 48 2.32 1.81 -10.87
N THR A 49 2.68 2.47 -9.76
CA THR A 49 3.99 2.26 -9.13
C THR A 49 4.01 1.00 -8.26
N ARG A 50 5.19 0.45 -8.09
CA ARG A 50 5.50 -0.81 -7.39
C ARG A 50 6.37 -0.57 -6.19
N ILE A 51 6.46 -1.55 -5.31
CA ILE A 51 7.43 -1.57 -4.21
C ILE A 51 8.83 -1.83 -4.80
N ALA A 52 8.96 -2.89 -5.60
CA ALA A 52 10.24 -3.28 -6.22
C ALA A 52 10.61 -2.40 -7.42
N LYS A 53 11.90 -2.25 -7.64
CA LYS A 53 12.44 -1.63 -8.85
C LYS A 53 12.17 -2.50 -10.07
N LYS A 54 11.88 -1.85 -11.20
CA LYS A 54 11.79 -2.54 -12.49
C LYS A 54 13.17 -2.80 -13.10
N THR A 55 13.29 -3.94 -13.75
CA THR A 55 14.47 -4.27 -14.56
C THR A 55 14.36 -3.68 -15.96
N VAL A 56 13.15 -3.55 -16.49
CA VAL A 56 12.87 -2.94 -17.80
C VAL A 56 12.09 -1.65 -17.59
N PRO A 57 12.55 -0.49 -18.11
CA PRO A 57 11.83 0.77 -18.02
C PRO A 57 10.42 0.68 -18.59
N SER A 58 9.47 1.35 -17.95
CA SER A 58 8.10 1.48 -18.45
C SER A 58 8.03 2.46 -19.62
N GLU A 59 7.06 2.30 -20.53
CA GLU A 59 6.76 3.30 -21.55
C GLU A 59 6.45 4.67 -20.93
N ASN A 60 5.77 4.66 -19.79
CA ASN A 60 5.53 5.86 -18.99
C ASN A 60 6.46 5.84 -17.77
N ALA A 61 7.47 6.70 -17.77
CA ALA A 61 8.47 6.82 -16.70
C ALA A 61 7.88 7.13 -15.32
N VAL A 62 6.65 7.65 -15.23
CA VAL A 62 5.96 7.86 -13.95
C VAL A 62 5.76 6.53 -13.22
N HIS A 63 5.54 5.44 -13.94
CA HIS A 63 5.37 4.12 -13.36
C HIS A 63 6.67 3.52 -12.80
N ASP A 64 7.83 4.10 -13.09
CA ASP A 64 9.14 3.65 -12.59
C ASP A 64 9.55 4.34 -11.28
N GLN A 65 8.68 5.20 -10.74
CA GLN A 65 8.84 5.80 -9.43
C GLN A 65 8.46 4.80 -8.33
N ASP A 66 9.28 3.76 -8.17
CA ASP A 66 9.09 2.73 -7.16
C ASP A 66 9.20 3.27 -5.72
N TYR A 67 8.68 2.49 -4.75
CA TYR A 67 8.66 2.94 -3.35
C TYR A 67 10.06 3.05 -2.76
N VAL A 68 10.97 2.14 -3.15
CA VAL A 68 12.36 2.13 -2.68
C VAL A 68 13.10 3.41 -3.09
N SER A 69 12.79 3.96 -4.28
CA SER A 69 13.43 5.18 -4.76
C SER A 69 12.88 6.45 -4.13
N ARG A 70 11.58 6.50 -3.79
CA ARG A 70 10.91 7.77 -3.42
C ARG A 70 10.52 7.93 -1.95
N PHE A 71 10.64 6.89 -1.10
CA PHE A 71 10.31 7.04 0.32
C PHE A 71 11.17 8.12 1.01
N ALA A 72 12.39 8.36 0.52
CA ALA A 72 13.32 9.34 1.08
C ALA A 72 12.80 10.79 0.94
N GLU A 73 11.94 11.08 -0.06
CA GLU A 73 11.37 12.40 -0.33
C GLU A 73 10.16 12.74 0.55
N MET A 74 9.67 11.79 1.34
CA MET A 74 8.52 12.02 2.22
C MET A 74 8.87 12.94 3.37
N ASP A 75 7.88 13.70 3.87
CA ASP A 75 8.00 14.65 5.00
C ASP A 75 8.62 13.97 6.23
N ASP A 76 9.75 14.48 6.69
CA ASP A 76 10.52 13.96 7.84
C ASP A 76 9.77 14.13 9.17
N ASN A 77 8.80 15.07 9.23
CA ASN A 77 8.06 15.38 10.45
C ASN A 77 6.84 14.47 10.68
N ALA A 78 6.67 13.42 9.86
CA ALA A 78 5.55 12.51 10.05
C ALA A 78 5.62 11.74 11.37
N ASP A 79 4.47 11.59 12.00
CA ASP A 79 4.30 10.77 13.22
C ASP A 79 3.91 9.33 12.88
N VAL A 80 3.20 9.16 11.76
CA VAL A 80 2.70 7.87 11.26
C VAL A 80 3.02 7.75 9.79
N ILE A 81 3.54 6.61 9.39
CA ILE A 81 3.85 6.25 8.01
C ILE A 81 3.01 5.03 7.63
N LEU A 82 2.15 5.19 6.63
CA LEU A 82 1.40 4.10 6.03
C LEU A 82 2.04 3.71 4.71
N VAL A 83 2.28 2.42 4.52
CA VAL A 83 2.82 1.86 3.26
C VAL A 83 1.78 0.91 2.68
N PHE A 84 1.20 1.25 1.54
CA PHE A 84 0.16 0.49 0.88
C PHE A 84 0.55 0.18 -0.58
N GLY A 85 0.87 -1.07 -0.88
CA GLY A 85 1.34 -1.48 -2.20
C GLY A 85 1.45 -3.00 -2.35
N GLY A 86 2.04 -3.42 -3.49
CA GLY A 86 2.24 -4.83 -3.83
C GLY A 86 1.27 -5.34 -4.90
N THR A 87 0.11 -4.68 -5.10
CA THR A 87 -0.84 -5.09 -6.15
C THR A 87 -0.28 -4.89 -7.57
N ASN A 88 0.57 -3.88 -7.77
CA ASN A 88 1.23 -3.64 -9.06
C ASN A 88 2.47 -4.49 -9.26
N ASP A 89 3.16 -4.88 -8.19
CA ASP A 89 4.24 -5.86 -8.25
C ASP A 89 3.71 -7.18 -8.81
N TYR A 90 2.55 -7.64 -8.31
CA TYR A 90 1.82 -8.78 -8.88
C TYR A 90 1.27 -8.50 -10.28
N GLY A 91 0.58 -7.38 -10.50
CA GLY A 91 -0.24 -7.14 -11.70
C GLY A 91 0.56 -6.89 -12.98
N HIS A 92 1.73 -6.26 -12.88
CA HIS A 92 2.58 -5.90 -14.03
C HIS A 92 4.05 -5.64 -13.64
N GLY A 93 4.46 -6.06 -12.45
CA GLY A 93 5.86 -6.00 -12.04
C GLY A 93 6.70 -7.06 -12.75
N ASP A 94 7.95 -6.73 -13.11
CA ASP A 94 8.93 -7.63 -13.71
C ASP A 94 9.99 -8.11 -12.71
N ALA A 95 9.93 -7.61 -11.47
CA ALA A 95 10.81 -8.03 -10.39
C ALA A 95 10.47 -9.47 -9.95
N LYS A 96 11.46 -10.34 -9.90
CA LYS A 96 11.27 -11.68 -9.33
C LYS A 96 10.86 -11.60 -7.86
N MET A 97 10.12 -12.60 -7.37
CA MET A 97 9.76 -12.67 -5.95
C MET A 97 11.00 -12.61 -5.05
N GLY A 98 12.06 -13.31 -5.39
CA GLY A 98 13.24 -13.46 -4.54
C GLY A 98 12.95 -14.36 -3.34
N THR A 99 13.77 -14.25 -2.30
CA THR A 99 13.61 -14.97 -1.03
C THR A 99 13.71 -14.01 0.14
N PHE A 100 13.29 -14.42 1.32
CA PHE A 100 13.43 -13.64 2.56
C PHE A 100 14.86 -13.13 2.82
N LYS A 101 15.89 -13.84 2.33
CA LYS A 101 17.31 -13.42 2.49
C LYS A 101 17.73 -12.36 1.46
N SER A 102 16.95 -12.12 0.41
CA SER A 102 17.27 -11.14 -0.63
C SER A 102 17.36 -9.72 -0.06
N ARG A 103 18.32 -8.95 -0.58
CA ARG A 103 18.50 -7.51 -0.28
C ARG A 103 18.63 -6.70 -1.58
N ASP A 104 18.42 -7.35 -2.71
CA ASP A 104 18.44 -6.74 -4.03
C ASP A 104 17.07 -6.06 -4.29
N PRO A 105 17.01 -4.73 -4.48
CA PRO A 105 15.75 -3.99 -4.70
C PRO A 105 15.06 -4.34 -6.02
N TYR A 106 15.70 -5.11 -6.88
CA TYR A 106 15.11 -5.68 -8.10
C TYR A 106 14.44 -7.04 -7.87
N THR A 107 14.29 -7.45 -6.62
CA THR A 107 13.43 -8.57 -6.19
C THR A 107 12.40 -8.05 -5.20
N PHE A 108 11.20 -8.65 -5.15
CA PHE A 108 10.13 -8.16 -4.28
C PHE A 108 10.51 -8.24 -2.78
N TYR A 109 11.02 -9.39 -2.32
CA TYR A 109 11.52 -9.53 -0.94
C TYR A 109 12.67 -8.55 -0.65
N GLY A 110 13.62 -8.42 -1.58
CA GLY A 110 14.75 -7.50 -1.39
C GLY A 110 14.31 -6.05 -1.31
N ALA A 111 13.37 -5.63 -2.17
CA ALA A 111 12.78 -4.29 -2.14
C ALA A 111 12.04 -4.01 -0.82
N LEU A 112 11.26 -4.97 -0.32
CA LEU A 112 10.61 -4.86 0.98
C LEU A 112 11.64 -4.64 2.11
N HIS A 113 12.73 -5.40 2.12
CA HIS A 113 13.79 -5.21 3.13
C HIS A 113 14.46 -3.85 3.02
N VAL A 114 14.82 -3.41 1.80
CA VAL A 114 15.44 -2.10 1.57
C VAL A 114 14.51 -0.97 2.00
N LEU A 115 13.22 -1.07 1.67
CA LEU A 115 12.20 -0.10 2.07
C LEU A 115 12.01 -0.07 3.60
N CYS A 116 11.84 -1.23 4.22
CA CYS A 116 11.64 -1.32 5.67
C CYS A 116 12.85 -0.77 6.44
N GLU A 117 14.08 -1.14 6.05
CA GLU A 117 15.30 -0.63 6.66
C GLU A 117 15.44 0.88 6.48
N GLY A 118 15.16 1.38 5.27
CA GLY A 118 15.20 2.81 4.97
C GLY A 118 14.19 3.61 5.79
N LEU A 119 12.95 3.11 5.91
CA LEU A 119 11.91 3.74 6.72
C LEU A 119 12.26 3.70 8.22
N ALA A 120 12.79 2.58 8.73
CA ALA A 120 13.23 2.47 10.11
C ALA A 120 14.31 3.51 10.46
N LYS A 121 15.27 3.72 9.56
CA LYS A 121 16.35 4.72 9.74
C LYS A 121 15.83 6.15 9.67
N LYS A 122 14.90 6.43 8.73
CA LYS A 122 14.35 7.78 8.52
C LYS A 122 13.39 8.18 9.65
N TYR A 123 12.58 7.26 10.15
CA TYR A 123 11.49 7.53 11.09
C TYR A 123 11.68 6.83 12.44
N VAL A 124 12.87 6.98 13.02
CA VAL A 124 13.19 6.38 14.34
C VAL A 124 12.18 6.81 15.40
N GLY A 125 11.57 5.82 16.08
CA GLY A 125 10.57 6.06 17.13
C GLY A 125 9.20 6.51 16.63
N LYS A 126 8.95 6.49 15.32
CA LYS A 126 7.65 6.76 14.73
C LYS A 126 6.90 5.47 14.42
N SER A 127 5.59 5.58 14.17
CA SER A 127 4.76 4.44 13.81
C SER A 127 4.82 4.19 12.31
N ILE A 128 5.39 3.07 11.90
CA ILE A 128 5.42 2.61 10.50
C ILE A 128 4.47 1.42 10.40
N VAL A 129 3.47 1.51 9.53
CA VAL A 129 2.42 0.50 9.37
C VAL A 129 2.33 0.08 7.91
N PHE A 130 2.39 -1.21 7.67
CA PHE A 130 2.16 -1.78 6.35
C PHE A 130 0.70 -2.18 6.18
N LEU A 131 0.17 -1.95 4.98
CA LEU A 131 -1.17 -2.37 4.56
C LEU A 131 -0.98 -3.40 3.44
N THR A 132 -1.60 -4.57 3.58
CA THR A 132 -1.55 -5.57 2.51
C THR A 132 -2.44 -5.15 1.34
N PRO A 133 -2.15 -5.62 0.10
CA PRO A 133 -3.07 -5.46 -1.03
C PRO A 133 -4.50 -5.86 -0.68
N LEU A 134 -5.48 -5.21 -1.33
CA LEU A 134 -6.87 -5.68 -1.35
C LEU A 134 -7.00 -6.91 -2.27
N HIS A 135 -8.09 -7.66 -2.12
CA HIS A 135 -8.52 -8.59 -3.17
C HIS A 135 -8.73 -7.84 -4.49
N ARG A 136 -8.54 -8.54 -5.61
CA ARG A 136 -8.74 -8.00 -6.96
C ARG A 136 -9.21 -9.08 -7.93
N THR A 137 -9.86 -8.69 -9.00
CA THR A 137 -10.18 -9.63 -10.08
C THR A 137 -8.89 -10.25 -10.63
N GLY A 138 -8.90 -11.56 -10.79
CA GLY A 138 -7.77 -12.32 -11.33
C GLY A 138 -6.62 -12.55 -10.34
N GLU A 139 -6.83 -12.38 -9.05
CA GLU A 139 -5.81 -12.53 -8.00
C GLU A 139 -5.21 -13.95 -7.88
N ASP A 140 -5.93 -14.96 -8.38
CA ASP A 140 -5.49 -16.37 -8.43
C ASP A 140 -4.77 -16.72 -9.74
N ASN A 141 -4.71 -15.79 -10.71
CA ASN A 141 -3.93 -16.00 -11.92
C ASN A 141 -2.45 -16.00 -11.57
N ILE A 142 -1.70 -16.90 -12.19
CA ILE A 142 -0.25 -16.89 -12.06
C ILE A 142 0.32 -15.73 -12.89
N ASP A 143 1.09 -14.87 -12.25
CA ASP A 143 1.77 -13.76 -12.90
C ASP A 143 2.97 -14.21 -13.75
N GLN A 144 3.64 -13.28 -14.41
CA GLN A 144 4.81 -13.58 -15.23
C GLN A 144 6.01 -14.14 -14.45
N ASN A 145 6.01 -14.04 -13.11
CA ASN A 145 7.05 -14.56 -12.23
C ASN A 145 6.69 -15.90 -11.60
N GLY A 146 5.51 -16.47 -11.89
CA GLY A 146 5.04 -17.76 -11.40
C GLY A 146 4.29 -17.70 -10.07
N HIS A 147 3.76 -16.55 -9.66
CA HIS A 147 3.16 -16.31 -8.34
C HIS A 147 1.73 -15.76 -8.44
N VAL A 148 0.93 -16.00 -7.39
CA VAL A 148 -0.41 -15.40 -7.20
C VAL A 148 -0.33 -14.23 -6.20
N LEU A 149 -1.34 -13.33 -6.20
CA LEU A 149 -1.36 -12.16 -5.33
C LEU A 149 -1.14 -12.50 -3.85
N LYS A 150 -1.69 -13.63 -3.38
CA LYS A 150 -1.55 -14.07 -1.98
C LYS A 150 -0.10 -14.25 -1.53
N GLU A 151 0.81 -14.61 -2.44
CA GLU A 151 2.22 -14.79 -2.11
C GLU A 151 2.88 -13.42 -1.86
N TYR A 152 2.52 -12.37 -2.61
CA TYR A 152 2.93 -10.99 -2.36
C TYR A 152 2.41 -10.46 -1.01
N VAL A 153 1.15 -10.75 -0.68
CA VAL A 153 0.56 -10.45 0.63
C VAL A 153 1.37 -11.09 1.76
N ASN A 154 1.71 -12.38 1.62
CA ASN A 154 2.48 -13.11 2.63
C ASN A 154 3.90 -12.53 2.79
N ALA A 155 4.58 -12.19 1.70
CA ALA A 155 5.91 -11.59 1.74
C ALA A 155 5.91 -10.22 2.47
N ILE A 156 4.90 -9.37 2.23
CA ILE A 156 4.74 -8.09 2.95
C ILE A 156 4.60 -8.34 4.45
N LYS A 157 3.74 -9.29 4.85
CA LYS A 157 3.51 -9.62 6.27
C LYS A 157 4.79 -10.14 6.92
N GLU A 158 5.49 -11.05 6.26
CA GLU A 158 6.72 -11.66 6.76
C GLU A 158 7.81 -10.61 6.99
N VAL A 159 8.08 -9.77 5.99
CA VAL A 159 9.16 -8.78 6.09
C VAL A 159 8.80 -7.65 7.05
N ALA A 160 7.58 -7.10 7.01
CA ALA A 160 7.17 -6.06 7.96
C ALA A 160 7.26 -6.56 9.42
N THR A 161 6.83 -7.80 9.68
CA THR A 161 6.94 -8.45 11.01
C THR A 161 8.39 -8.58 11.47
N TYR A 162 9.31 -8.92 10.56
CA TYR A 162 10.74 -8.99 10.86
C TYR A 162 11.30 -7.67 11.37
N TYR A 163 10.82 -6.53 10.83
CA TYR A 163 11.20 -5.19 11.30
C TYR A 163 10.33 -4.67 12.47
N SER A 164 9.49 -5.51 13.05
CA SER A 164 8.55 -5.15 14.13
C SER A 164 7.57 -4.05 13.73
N PHE A 165 7.21 -4.00 12.46
CA PHE A 165 6.19 -3.08 11.96
C PHE A 165 4.81 -3.73 11.99
N PRO A 166 3.80 -3.08 12.60
CA PRO A 166 2.42 -3.54 12.53
C PRO A 166 1.92 -3.67 11.09
N VAL A 167 1.11 -4.69 10.83
CA VAL A 167 0.49 -4.94 9.52
C VAL A 167 -1.03 -4.96 9.67
N LEU A 168 -1.70 -4.06 8.96
CA LEU A 168 -3.14 -4.17 8.72
C LEU A 168 -3.36 -5.07 7.50
N ASP A 169 -3.78 -6.29 7.74
CA ASP A 169 -4.05 -7.28 6.69
C ASP A 169 -5.39 -6.97 5.99
N LEU A 170 -5.39 -5.99 5.09
CA LEU A 170 -6.57 -5.61 4.33
C LEU A 170 -7.06 -6.72 3.39
N PHE A 171 -6.18 -7.62 2.95
CA PHE A 171 -6.58 -8.81 2.21
C PHE A 171 -7.56 -9.66 3.02
N ALA A 172 -7.34 -9.79 4.33
CA ALA A 172 -8.19 -10.58 5.21
C ALA A 172 -9.41 -9.81 5.75
N VAL A 173 -9.30 -8.47 5.97
CA VAL A 173 -10.31 -7.76 6.78
C VAL A 173 -10.99 -6.59 6.05
N SER A 174 -10.65 -6.30 4.80
CA SER A 174 -11.27 -5.17 4.07
C SER A 174 -12.76 -5.34 3.84
N GLY A 175 -13.23 -6.57 3.64
CA GLY A 175 -14.59 -6.87 3.17
C GLY A 175 -14.81 -6.57 1.70
N MET A 176 -13.72 -6.38 0.92
CA MET A 176 -13.76 -6.03 -0.50
C MET A 176 -13.27 -7.22 -1.34
N GLN A 177 -14.18 -8.16 -1.66
CA GLN A 177 -13.91 -9.32 -2.51
C GLN A 177 -14.67 -9.18 -3.84
N PRO A 178 -13.99 -8.73 -4.94
CA PRO A 178 -14.65 -8.47 -6.22
C PRO A 178 -15.09 -9.74 -6.98
N ALA A 179 -14.78 -10.92 -6.48
CA ALA A 179 -15.38 -12.17 -6.99
C ALA A 179 -16.87 -12.27 -6.66
N ILE A 180 -17.37 -11.49 -5.69
CA ILE A 180 -18.78 -11.37 -5.34
C ILE A 180 -19.37 -10.19 -6.12
N PRO A 181 -20.33 -10.41 -7.06
CA PRO A 181 -20.82 -9.37 -7.96
C PRO A 181 -21.32 -8.11 -7.25
N GLU A 182 -22.07 -8.25 -6.17
CA GLU A 182 -22.64 -7.12 -5.41
C GLU A 182 -21.55 -6.27 -4.75
N ILE A 183 -20.49 -6.91 -4.28
CA ILE A 183 -19.31 -6.22 -3.71
C ILE A 183 -18.55 -5.51 -4.82
N LYS A 184 -18.32 -6.20 -5.94
CA LYS A 184 -17.64 -5.60 -7.10
C LYS A 184 -18.38 -4.35 -7.57
N GLU A 185 -19.67 -4.46 -7.86
CA GLU A 185 -20.49 -3.35 -8.35
C GLU A 185 -20.46 -2.15 -7.40
N THR A 186 -20.56 -2.40 -6.10
CA THR A 186 -20.71 -1.34 -5.09
C THR A 186 -19.38 -0.76 -4.64
N LEU A 187 -18.36 -1.60 -4.43
CA LEU A 187 -17.13 -1.21 -3.74
C LEU A 187 -15.88 -1.19 -4.62
N MET A 188 -15.85 -1.97 -5.72
CA MET A 188 -14.67 -2.11 -6.59
C MET A 188 -15.11 -2.31 -8.06
N PRO A 189 -15.74 -1.30 -8.70
CA PRO A 189 -16.44 -1.50 -10.00
C PRO A 189 -15.56 -2.04 -11.12
N ASP A 190 -14.28 -1.69 -11.15
CA ASP A 190 -13.30 -2.23 -12.11
C ASP A 190 -12.61 -3.52 -11.64
N GLY A 191 -12.95 -3.97 -10.42
CA GLY A 191 -12.37 -5.16 -9.80
C GLY A 191 -10.97 -4.97 -9.21
N LEU A 192 -10.49 -3.72 -9.10
CA LEU A 192 -9.17 -3.36 -8.56
C LEU A 192 -9.23 -2.15 -7.63
N HIS A 193 -9.84 -1.05 -8.08
CA HIS A 193 -9.84 0.21 -7.36
C HIS A 193 -11.12 0.38 -6.54
N PRO A 194 -11.01 0.78 -5.27
CA PRO A 194 -12.18 1.08 -4.44
C PRO A 194 -13.00 2.24 -5.02
N SER A 195 -14.34 2.11 -5.05
CA SER A 195 -15.24 3.24 -5.27
C SER A 195 -15.14 4.24 -4.12
N SER A 196 -15.80 5.39 -4.18
CA SER A 196 -15.91 6.34 -3.06
C SER A 196 -16.36 5.67 -1.77
N LYS A 197 -17.33 4.74 -1.87
CA LYS A 197 -17.79 3.94 -0.72
C LYS A 197 -16.72 2.98 -0.23
N GLY A 198 -15.98 2.34 -1.14
CA GLY A 198 -14.84 1.49 -0.80
C GLY A 198 -13.72 2.29 -0.11
N HIS A 199 -13.40 3.49 -0.61
CA HIS A 199 -12.43 4.38 0.03
C HIS A 199 -12.85 4.79 1.44
N ALA A 200 -14.14 5.05 1.69
CA ALA A 200 -14.62 5.37 3.04
C ALA A 200 -14.42 4.20 4.01
N ILE A 201 -14.79 2.98 3.59
CA ILE A 201 -14.58 1.74 4.37
C ILE A 201 -13.07 1.55 4.65
N LEU A 202 -12.23 1.74 3.65
CA LEU A 202 -10.78 1.62 3.79
C LEU A 202 -10.24 2.61 4.83
N ALA A 203 -10.67 3.86 4.78
CA ALA A 203 -10.28 4.87 5.76
C ALA A 203 -10.69 4.49 7.19
N GLU A 204 -11.90 3.97 7.37
CA GLU A 204 -12.38 3.50 8.68
C GLU A 204 -11.58 2.30 9.21
N ARG A 205 -11.24 1.32 8.35
CA ARG A 205 -10.38 0.18 8.73
C ARG A 205 -9.01 0.66 9.20
N ILE A 206 -8.38 1.55 8.44
CA ILE A 206 -7.08 2.14 8.78
C ILE A 206 -7.19 2.93 10.10
N TYR A 207 -8.19 3.78 10.24
CA TYR A 207 -8.40 4.59 11.45
C TYR A 207 -8.53 3.72 12.69
N ASN A 208 -9.42 2.72 12.66
CA ASN A 208 -9.66 1.84 13.80
C ASN A 208 -8.40 1.01 14.15
N PHE A 209 -7.66 0.55 13.16
CA PHE A 209 -6.39 -0.14 13.38
C PHE A 209 -5.36 0.76 14.08
N LEU A 210 -5.20 1.99 13.60
CA LEU A 210 -4.27 2.96 14.21
C LEU A 210 -4.66 3.34 15.64
N LEU A 211 -5.95 3.40 15.97
CA LEU A 211 -6.40 3.63 17.35
C LEU A 211 -6.03 2.49 18.29
N ALA A 212 -5.96 1.25 17.78
CA ALA A 212 -5.63 0.06 18.58
C ALA A 212 -4.12 -0.12 18.84
N LEU A 213 -3.26 0.61 18.12
CA LEU A 213 -1.81 0.68 18.37
C LEU A 213 -1.47 1.68 19.50
#